data_7a818378cfc6d88b8d165197c2e8582d
#
_entry.id   7a818378cfc6d88b8d165197c2e8582d
#
_cell.length_a   1.000
_cell.length_b   1.000
_cell.length_c   1.000
_cell.angle_alpha   90.00
_cell.angle_beta   90.00
_cell.angle_gamma   90.00
#
_symmetry.space_group_name_H-M   'P 1'
#
loop_
_entity.id
_entity.type
_entity.pdbx_description
1 polymer ?
#
loop_
_entity_poly.entity_id
_entity_poly.type
_entity_poly.pdbx_seq_one_letter_code
_entity_poly.pdbx_strand_id
1 'polypeptide(L)'
;MALRYYDEALLNKIKNWVKDPNMRITGPDETRRLFEYMADVTNDEPIKLPLIALRRGRGITLQSVNKRPLTFDGITVEANKEKSIQLNGIPVTIPYQLDIYTRYFAECDEYVRNFLFNFINFPKLTVNIPYEGTNLVHDANITLNTSIEDNSDIPERLVAGQFTRFTFTFEINDAY
;
A
#
# COMPACT_ATOMS: atom_id res chain seq x y z
N MET A 1 15.51 -1.89 -7.89
CA MET A 1 14.32 -1.17 -7.44
C MET A 1 13.68 -1.95 -6.30
N ALA A 2 13.52 -1.33 -5.16
CA ALA A 2 13.15 -2.00 -3.90
C ALA A 2 11.62 -2.02 -3.65
N LEU A 3 10.79 -2.07 -4.70
CA LEU A 3 9.33 -1.94 -4.64
C LEU A 3 8.67 -2.87 -3.62
N ARG A 4 9.18 -4.09 -3.49
CA ARG A 4 8.65 -5.07 -2.55
C ARG A 4 8.69 -4.56 -1.10
N TYR A 5 9.75 -3.84 -0.72
CA TYR A 5 9.87 -3.32 0.64
C TYR A 5 8.85 -2.21 0.93
N TYR A 6 8.49 -1.41 -0.10
CA TYR A 6 7.41 -0.44 0.00
C TYR A 6 6.05 -1.12 0.14
N ASP A 7 5.79 -2.18 -0.66
CA ASP A 7 4.57 -2.97 -0.56
C ASP A 7 4.40 -3.58 0.85
N GLU A 8 5.47 -4.18 1.38
CA GLU A 8 5.48 -4.81 2.72
C GLU A 8 5.31 -3.77 3.84
N ALA A 9 6.03 -2.65 3.78
CA ALA A 9 5.93 -1.58 4.76
C ALA A 9 4.52 -0.96 4.78
N LEU A 10 3.95 -0.70 3.59
CA LEU A 10 2.60 -0.16 3.46
C LEU A 10 1.55 -1.14 3.99
N LEU A 11 1.67 -2.42 3.62
CA LEU A 11 0.76 -3.47 4.11
C LEU A 11 0.79 -3.56 5.64
N ASN A 12 1.98 -3.53 6.25
CA ASN A 12 2.13 -3.56 7.70
C ASN A 12 1.53 -2.31 8.35
N LYS A 13 1.70 -1.14 7.73
CA LYS A 13 1.11 0.10 8.21
C LYS A 13 -0.42 0.04 8.18
N ILE A 14 -1.01 -0.44 7.09
CA ILE A 14 -2.46 -0.63 6.95
C ILE A 14 -2.99 -1.63 7.99
N LYS A 15 -2.30 -2.75 8.19
CA LYS A 15 -2.66 -3.73 9.23
C LYS A 15 -2.66 -3.14 10.64
N ASN A 16 -1.76 -2.21 10.93
CA ASN A 16 -1.72 -1.52 12.23
C ASN A 16 -2.86 -0.51 12.41
N TRP A 17 -3.41 0.02 11.33
CA TRP A 17 -4.55 0.94 11.37
C TRP A 17 -5.88 0.22 11.60
N VAL A 18 -5.99 -1.02 11.10
CA VAL A 18 -7.21 -1.82 11.22
C VAL A 18 -7.00 -2.89 12.28
N LYS A 19 -7.67 -2.72 13.42
CA LYS A 19 -7.58 -3.64 14.56
C LYS A 19 -8.71 -4.68 14.61
N ASP A 20 -9.43 -4.87 13.51
CA ASP A 20 -10.51 -5.85 13.42
C ASP A 20 -9.92 -7.24 13.08
N PRO A 21 -10.07 -8.24 13.97
CA PRO A 21 -9.57 -9.60 13.73
C PRO A 21 -10.32 -10.31 12.59
N ASN A 22 -11.52 -9.87 12.24
CA ASN A 22 -12.32 -10.46 11.16
C ASN A 22 -11.97 -9.88 9.78
N MET A 23 -11.25 -8.75 9.73
CA MET A 23 -10.85 -8.10 8.50
C MET A 23 -9.73 -8.87 7.82
N ARG A 24 -9.96 -9.30 6.58
CA ARG A 24 -8.90 -9.81 5.71
C ARG A 24 -8.22 -8.67 4.99
N ILE A 25 -6.89 -8.61 5.06
CA ILE A 25 -6.10 -7.58 4.39
C ILE A 25 -5.12 -8.28 3.46
N THR A 26 -5.18 -7.97 2.17
CA THR A 26 -4.32 -8.55 1.14
C THR A 26 -3.36 -7.52 0.57
N GLY A 27 -2.09 -7.90 0.45
CA GLY A 27 -1.06 -7.09 -0.22
C GLY A 27 -1.14 -7.20 -1.74
N PRO A 28 -0.34 -6.42 -2.50
CA PRO A 28 -0.43 -6.34 -3.96
C PRO A 28 -0.34 -7.68 -4.67
N ASP A 29 0.59 -8.56 -4.27
CA ASP A 29 0.76 -9.88 -4.90
C ASP A 29 -0.38 -10.84 -4.56
N GLU A 30 -0.83 -10.85 -3.31
CA GLU A 30 -1.96 -11.66 -2.87
C GLU A 30 -3.26 -11.18 -3.50
N THR A 31 -3.48 -9.88 -3.58
CA THR A 31 -4.63 -9.27 -4.24
C THR A 31 -4.69 -9.68 -5.71
N ARG A 32 -3.57 -9.63 -6.42
CA ARG A 32 -3.51 -10.06 -7.82
C ARG A 32 -3.92 -11.52 -7.98
N ARG A 33 -3.38 -12.43 -7.16
CA ARG A 33 -3.74 -13.86 -7.18
C ARG A 33 -5.21 -14.08 -6.83
N LEU A 34 -5.72 -13.33 -5.87
CA LEU A 34 -7.13 -13.38 -5.48
C LEU A 34 -8.04 -13.00 -6.65
N PHE A 35 -7.70 -11.95 -7.40
CA PHE A 35 -8.47 -11.53 -8.58
C PHE A 35 -8.33 -12.52 -9.74
N GLU A 36 -7.15 -13.10 -9.96
CA GLU A 36 -6.95 -14.17 -10.96
C GLU A 36 -7.78 -15.41 -10.62
N TYR A 37 -7.79 -15.83 -9.36
CA TYR A 37 -8.61 -16.95 -8.86
C TYR A 37 -10.10 -16.71 -9.06
N MET A 38 -10.58 -15.49 -8.91
CA MET A 38 -11.97 -15.12 -9.05
C MET A 38 -12.42 -14.91 -10.50
N ALA A 39 -11.49 -14.57 -11.37
CA ALA A 39 -11.75 -14.51 -12.80
C ALA A 39 -11.95 -15.93 -13.40
N ASP A 40 -11.50 -16.97 -12.71
CA ASP A 40 -11.73 -18.35 -13.10
C ASP A 40 -13.18 -18.75 -12.81
N VAL A 41 -13.95 -18.96 -13.89
CA VAL A 41 -15.39 -19.24 -13.87
C VAL A 41 -15.72 -20.56 -13.16
N THR A 42 -14.71 -21.40 -12.89
CA THR A 42 -14.88 -22.73 -12.26
C THR A 42 -14.92 -22.69 -10.73
N ASN A 43 -14.60 -21.53 -10.12
CA ASN A 43 -14.57 -21.39 -8.67
C ASN A 43 -15.85 -20.73 -8.14
N ASP A 44 -16.68 -21.50 -7.45
CA ASP A 44 -17.93 -21.06 -6.82
C ASP A 44 -17.77 -20.60 -5.35
N GLU A 45 -16.55 -20.56 -4.81
CA GLU A 45 -16.36 -20.17 -3.40
C GLU A 45 -16.46 -18.65 -3.22
N PRO A 46 -17.43 -18.15 -2.42
CA PRO A 46 -17.56 -16.73 -2.16
C PRO A 46 -16.40 -16.21 -1.29
N ILE A 47 -15.91 -15.01 -1.61
CA ILE A 47 -14.92 -14.35 -0.80
C ILE A 47 -15.51 -13.93 0.54
N LYS A 48 -14.74 -14.15 1.60
CA LYS A 48 -15.12 -13.69 2.93
C LYS A 48 -14.96 -12.18 3.04
N LEU A 49 -16.01 -11.51 3.45
CA LEU A 49 -16.04 -10.09 3.79
C LEU A 49 -16.01 -9.95 5.33
N PRO A 50 -15.46 -8.86 5.86
CA PRO A 50 -14.89 -7.70 5.18
C PRO A 50 -13.48 -7.97 4.61
N LEU A 51 -13.15 -7.29 3.50
CA LEU A 51 -11.87 -7.44 2.80
C LEU A 51 -11.28 -6.06 2.46
N ILE A 52 -10.02 -5.88 2.73
CA ILE A 52 -9.22 -4.77 2.22
C ILE A 52 -8.21 -5.30 1.22
N ALA A 53 -8.28 -4.81 0.00
CA ALA A 53 -7.41 -5.20 -1.08
C ALA A 53 -6.48 -4.04 -1.48
N LEU A 54 -5.18 -4.20 -1.23
CA LEU A 54 -4.17 -3.24 -1.66
C LEU A 54 -3.65 -3.64 -3.04
N ARG A 55 -3.67 -2.69 -3.98
CA ARG A 55 -3.12 -2.85 -5.32
C ARG A 55 -2.07 -1.78 -5.59
N ARG A 56 -0.99 -2.15 -6.28
CA ARG A 56 -0.06 -1.18 -6.84
C ARG A 56 -0.53 -0.78 -8.23
N GLY A 57 -0.49 0.52 -8.53
CA GLY A 57 -0.83 1.06 -9.84
C GLY A 57 0.15 0.62 -10.93
N ARG A 58 -0.26 0.75 -12.18
CA ARG A 58 0.52 0.26 -13.33
C ARG A 58 1.70 1.15 -13.72
N GLY A 59 1.71 2.40 -13.28
CA GLY A 59 2.73 3.38 -13.65
C GLY A 59 3.60 3.75 -12.44
N ILE A 60 4.90 3.83 -12.65
CA ILE A 60 5.83 4.45 -11.69
C ILE A 60 6.33 5.71 -12.38
N THR A 61 6.18 6.84 -11.72
CA THR A 61 6.57 8.13 -12.28
C THR A 61 7.90 8.56 -11.68
N LEU A 62 8.85 8.89 -12.56
CA LEU A 62 10.08 9.53 -12.13
C LEU A 62 9.74 10.96 -11.67
N GLN A 63 10.15 11.30 -10.48
CA GLN A 63 10.03 12.67 -10.00
C GLN A 63 11.05 13.52 -10.74
N SER A 64 10.53 14.37 -11.65
CA SER A 64 11.23 15.41 -12.42
C SER A 64 12.73 15.23 -12.65
N VAL A 65 13.12 15.13 -13.91
CA VAL A 65 14.50 14.96 -14.43
C VAL A 65 15.50 16.01 -13.89
N ASN A 66 15.02 17.10 -13.28
CA ASN A 66 15.85 18.20 -12.74
C ASN A 66 16.15 18.10 -11.24
N LYS A 67 15.58 17.14 -10.52
CA LYS A 67 15.99 16.91 -9.13
C LYS A 67 17.29 16.10 -9.13
N ARG A 68 18.34 16.66 -8.52
CA ARG A 68 19.56 15.89 -8.25
C ARG A 68 19.18 14.60 -7.52
N PRO A 69 19.81 13.47 -7.86
CA PRO A 69 19.64 12.27 -7.06
C PRO A 69 19.89 12.60 -5.61
N LEU A 70 18.93 12.28 -4.75
CA LEU A 70 19.13 12.48 -3.32
C LEU A 70 20.22 11.52 -2.86
N THR A 71 21.21 12.08 -2.17
CA THR A 71 22.26 11.26 -1.57
C THR A 71 21.72 10.70 -0.27
N PHE A 72 21.65 9.39 -0.17
CA PHE A 72 21.37 8.71 1.08
C PHE A 72 22.66 8.58 1.87
N ASP A 73 22.75 9.26 2.99
CA ASP A 73 23.78 9.04 3.98
C ASP A 73 23.23 8.06 5.03
N GLY A 74 23.50 6.77 4.82
CA GLY A 74 23.20 5.73 5.80
C GLY A 74 24.41 5.53 6.72
N ILE A 75 24.23 5.73 8.02
CA ILE A 75 25.25 5.37 9.02
C ILE A 75 24.87 3.97 9.54
N THR A 76 25.74 2.99 9.28
CA THR A 76 25.61 1.66 9.88
C THR A 76 26.69 1.48 10.93
N VAL A 77 26.28 1.07 12.10
CA VAL A 77 27.20 0.68 13.18
C VAL A 77 27.39 -0.83 13.08
N GLU A 78 28.40 -1.28 12.36
CA GLU A 78 28.93 -2.64 12.57
C GLU A 78 29.83 -2.62 13.83
N ALA A 79 29.75 -3.67 14.65
CA ALA A 79 30.48 -3.79 15.89
C ALA A 79 31.91 -3.21 15.80
N ASN A 80 32.09 -1.97 16.29
CA ASN A 80 33.32 -1.18 16.35
C ASN A 80 33.81 -0.44 15.08
N LYS A 81 33.02 -0.33 14.00
CA LYS A 81 33.36 0.56 12.86
C LYS A 81 32.11 1.22 12.32
N GLU A 82 32.06 2.54 12.33
CA GLU A 82 31.08 3.33 11.60
C GLU A 82 31.39 3.23 10.11
N LYS A 83 30.48 2.63 9.34
CA LYS A 83 30.56 2.59 7.89
C LYS A 83 29.52 3.54 7.33
N SER A 84 29.96 4.64 6.75
CA SER A 84 29.10 5.56 6.01
C SER A 84 28.88 4.99 4.59
N ILE A 85 27.62 4.79 4.21
CA ILE A 85 27.25 4.34 2.86
C ILE A 85 26.50 5.48 2.19
N GLN A 86 27.04 6.00 1.10
CA GLN A 86 26.36 6.96 0.23
C GLN A 86 25.71 6.23 -0.93
N LEU A 87 24.38 6.30 -1.02
CA LEU A 87 23.63 5.75 -2.14
C LEU A 87 22.95 6.87 -2.92
N ASN A 88 23.20 6.90 -4.21
CA ASN A 88 22.49 7.80 -5.12
C ASN A 88 21.21 7.12 -5.60
N GLY A 89 20.08 7.50 -5.00
CA GLY A 89 18.75 6.99 -5.39
C GLY A 89 18.05 7.93 -6.37
N ILE A 90 17.33 7.37 -7.30
CA ILE A 90 16.43 8.12 -8.20
C ILE A 90 15.06 8.17 -7.53
N PRO A 91 14.53 9.37 -7.16
CA PRO A 91 13.24 9.46 -6.52
C PRO A 91 12.12 9.15 -7.52
N VAL A 92 11.20 8.29 -7.09
CA VAL A 92 10.05 7.86 -7.87
C VAL A 92 8.76 8.04 -7.07
N THR A 93 7.66 8.20 -7.78
CA THR A 93 6.31 8.14 -7.22
C THR A 93 5.68 6.81 -7.58
N ILE A 94 5.17 6.11 -6.57
CA ILE A 94 4.52 4.80 -6.73
C ILE A 94 3.03 4.97 -6.43
N PRO A 95 2.14 4.81 -7.42
CA PRO A 95 0.71 4.87 -7.20
C PRO A 95 0.19 3.59 -6.55
N TYR A 96 -0.76 3.73 -5.64
CA TYR A 96 -1.47 2.64 -4.99
C TYR A 96 -2.98 2.88 -5.00
N GLN A 97 -3.71 1.78 -4.94
CA GLN A 97 -5.15 1.75 -4.77
C GLN A 97 -5.49 0.82 -3.62
N LEU A 98 -6.36 1.28 -2.72
CA LEU A 98 -6.89 0.52 -1.60
C LEU A 98 -8.39 0.39 -1.79
N ASP A 99 -8.88 -0.82 -1.94
CA ASP A 99 -10.29 -1.14 -2.03
C ASP A 99 -10.77 -1.76 -0.73
N ILE A 100 -11.87 -1.23 -0.19
CA ILE A 100 -12.53 -1.75 1.01
C ILE A 100 -13.85 -2.38 0.58
N TYR A 101 -14.00 -3.66 0.84
CA TYR A 101 -15.20 -4.43 0.55
C TYR A 101 -15.89 -4.82 1.86
N THR A 102 -17.15 -4.44 2.02
CA THR A 102 -17.98 -4.81 3.17
C THR A 102 -19.37 -5.25 2.71
N ARG A 103 -20.14 -5.83 3.63
CA ARG A 103 -21.54 -6.19 3.36
C ARG A 103 -22.48 -4.99 3.53
N TYR A 104 -22.15 -4.08 4.43
CA TYR A 104 -23.02 -2.97 4.83
C TYR A 104 -22.31 -1.64 4.71
N PHE A 105 -23.03 -0.61 4.29
CA PHE A 105 -22.53 0.77 4.19
C PHE A 105 -22.00 1.31 5.53
N ALA A 106 -22.74 1.06 6.62
CA ALA A 106 -22.34 1.55 7.94
C ALA A 106 -20.96 1.02 8.38
N GLU A 107 -20.68 -0.25 8.08
CA GLU A 107 -19.39 -0.88 8.34
C GLU A 107 -18.30 -0.25 7.47
N CYS A 108 -18.59 -0.02 6.18
CA CYS A 108 -17.65 0.62 5.26
C CYS A 108 -17.32 2.05 5.68
N ASP A 109 -18.31 2.84 6.09
CA ASP A 109 -18.14 4.21 6.55
C ASP A 109 -17.21 4.29 7.77
N GLU A 110 -17.28 3.33 8.68
CA GLU A 110 -16.37 3.25 9.83
C GLU A 110 -14.93 3.05 9.39
N TYR A 111 -14.69 2.11 8.46
CA TYR A 111 -13.34 1.89 7.90
C TYR A 111 -12.85 3.10 7.10
N VAL A 112 -13.70 3.70 6.26
CA VAL A 112 -13.37 4.90 5.48
C VAL A 112 -12.94 6.04 6.42
N ARG A 113 -13.68 6.29 7.49
CA ARG A 113 -13.35 7.31 8.49
C ARG A 113 -12.02 7.03 9.17
N ASN A 114 -11.77 5.78 9.54
CA ASN A 114 -10.51 5.36 10.16
C ASN A 114 -9.33 5.55 9.20
N PHE A 115 -9.47 5.17 7.93
CA PHE A 115 -8.42 5.36 6.93
C PHE A 115 -8.15 6.83 6.65
N LEU A 116 -9.18 7.66 6.50
CA LEU A 116 -9.01 9.11 6.32
C LEU A 116 -8.22 9.72 7.47
N PHE A 117 -8.62 9.41 8.71
CA PHE A 117 -7.92 9.89 9.89
C PHE A 117 -6.44 9.50 9.85
N ASN A 118 -6.14 8.26 9.54
CA ASN A 118 -4.76 7.74 9.55
C ASN A 118 -3.92 8.27 8.39
N PHE A 119 -4.47 8.39 7.18
CA PHE A 119 -3.77 8.98 6.05
C PHE A 119 -3.40 10.45 6.29
N ILE A 120 -4.30 11.23 6.90
CA ILE A 120 -4.07 12.64 7.18
C ILE A 120 -3.05 12.84 8.31
N ASN A 121 -3.17 12.07 9.40
CA ASN A 121 -2.34 12.28 10.59
C ASN A 121 -1.00 11.55 10.55
N PHE A 122 -0.90 10.46 9.79
CA PHE A 122 0.30 9.61 9.73
C PHE A 122 0.78 9.36 8.28
N PRO A 123 1.09 10.44 7.51
CA PRO A 123 1.42 10.32 6.09
C PRO A 123 2.82 9.75 5.82
N LYS A 124 3.65 9.54 6.84
CA LYS A 124 5.00 9.00 6.66
C LYS A 124 4.98 7.48 6.59
N LEU A 125 5.72 6.93 5.65
CA LEU A 125 5.98 5.50 5.51
C LEU A 125 7.46 5.23 5.71
N THR A 126 7.80 4.59 6.82
CA THR A 126 9.18 4.16 7.09
C THR A 126 9.43 2.81 6.45
N VAL A 127 10.42 2.73 5.59
CA VAL A 127 10.79 1.52 4.83
C VAL A 127 12.20 1.10 5.21
N ASN A 128 12.36 -0.18 5.54
CA ASN A 128 13.68 -0.77 5.80
C ASN A 128 14.15 -1.51 4.54
N ILE A 129 15.22 -1.03 3.95
CA ILE A 129 15.81 -1.59 2.73
C ILE A 129 17.12 -2.31 3.12
N PRO A 130 17.19 -3.64 3.05
CA PRO A 130 18.43 -4.36 3.30
C PRO A 130 19.42 -4.10 2.15
N TYR A 131 20.64 -3.70 2.51
CA TYR A 131 21.71 -3.45 1.57
C TYR A 131 23.06 -3.90 2.16
N GLU A 132 23.75 -4.81 1.49
CA GLU A 132 25.09 -5.32 1.85
C GLU A 132 25.27 -5.66 3.36
N GLY A 133 24.29 -6.37 3.96
CA GLY A 133 24.34 -6.76 5.36
C GLY A 133 23.90 -5.68 6.36
N THR A 134 23.44 -4.54 5.87
CA THR A 134 22.94 -3.41 6.67
C THR A 134 21.49 -3.09 6.29
N ASN A 135 20.75 -2.41 7.17
CA ASN A 135 19.41 -1.92 6.89
C ASN A 135 19.46 -0.41 6.71
N LEU A 136 19.06 0.04 5.53
CA LEU A 136 18.83 1.45 5.26
C LEU A 136 17.41 1.80 5.63
N VAL A 137 17.24 2.73 6.57
CA VAL A 137 15.92 3.23 6.95
C VAL A 137 15.60 4.44 6.10
N HIS A 138 14.49 4.38 5.38
CA HIS A 138 14.02 5.45 4.52
C HIS A 138 12.59 5.85 4.88
N ASP A 139 12.34 7.16 4.96
CA ASP A 139 11.01 7.73 5.16
C ASP A 139 10.48 8.27 3.84
N ALA A 140 9.42 7.66 3.33
CA ALA A 140 8.66 8.13 2.18
C ALA A 140 7.36 8.81 2.63
N ASN A 141 6.78 9.63 1.76
CA ASN A 141 5.54 10.34 2.05
C ASN A 141 4.35 9.69 1.31
N ILE A 142 3.26 9.47 2.03
CA ILE A 142 2.00 9.03 1.47
C ILE A 142 1.16 10.28 1.16
N THR A 143 0.73 10.44 -0.09
CA THR A 143 -0.17 11.51 -0.51
C THR A 143 -1.49 10.90 -0.97
N LEU A 144 -2.56 11.17 -0.24
CA LEU A 144 -3.90 10.75 -0.60
C LEU A 144 -4.43 11.64 -1.74
N ASN A 145 -5.03 11.03 -2.76
CA ASN A 145 -5.78 11.77 -3.78
C ASN A 145 -7.05 12.35 -3.17
N THR A 146 -7.53 13.45 -3.73
CA THR A 146 -8.64 14.23 -3.16
C THR A 146 -10.00 13.54 -3.28
N SER A 147 -10.13 12.47 -4.07
CA SER A 147 -11.38 11.76 -4.26
C SER A 147 -11.32 10.35 -3.65
N ILE A 148 -12.38 10.01 -2.93
CA ILE A 148 -12.70 8.65 -2.52
C ILE A 148 -13.92 8.26 -3.36
N GLU A 149 -13.81 7.13 -4.05
CA GLU A 149 -14.84 6.70 -4.97
C GLU A 149 -15.69 5.61 -4.35
N ASP A 150 -17.02 5.79 -4.42
CA ASP A 150 -17.97 4.72 -4.15
C ASP A 150 -18.15 3.91 -5.43
N ASN A 151 -17.64 2.69 -5.44
CA ASN A 151 -17.68 1.77 -6.56
C ASN A 151 -18.58 0.56 -6.28
N SER A 152 -19.56 0.73 -5.39
CA SER A 152 -20.47 -0.35 -4.96
C SER A 152 -21.35 -0.89 -6.09
N ASP A 153 -21.65 -0.07 -7.10
CA ASP A 153 -22.51 -0.44 -8.23
C ASP A 153 -21.78 -1.22 -9.35
N ILE A 154 -20.47 -1.39 -9.24
CA ILE A 154 -19.72 -2.14 -10.24
C ILE A 154 -19.95 -3.63 -10.01
N PRO A 155 -20.59 -4.35 -10.97
CA PRO A 155 -20.81 -5.78 -10.83
C PRO A 155 -19.49 -6.54 -10.94
N GLU A 156 -18.84 -6.72 -9.81
CA GLU A 156 -17.73 -7.66 -9.72
C GLU A 156 -18.30 -9.03 -9.34
N ARG A 157 -17.93 -10.08 -10.08
CA ARG A 157 -18.28 -11.48 -9.74
C ARG A 157 -17.62 -11.97 -8.44
N LEU A 158 -16.99 -11.07 -7.74
CA LEU A 158 -16.13 -11.29 -6.60
C LEU A 158 -16.84 -11.78 -5.36
N VAL A 159 -18.12 -11.42 -5.23
CA VAL A 159 -18.89 -11.69 -4.03
C VAL A 159 -20.28 -12.15 -4.44
N ALA A 160 -20.69 -13.30 -3.96
CA ALA A 160 -22.09 -13.73 -4.12
C ALA A 160 -22.97 -12.81 -3.27
N GLY A 161 -23.66 -11.86 -3.90
CA GLY A 161 -24.59 -10.94 -3.26
C GLY A 161 -24.19 -9.46 -3.36
N GLN A 162 -24.96 -8.62 -2.71
CA GLN A 162 -24.70 -7.18 -2.63
C GLN A 162 -23.49 -6.92 -1.71
N PHE A 163 -22.60 -6.06 -2.16
CA PHE A 163 -21.46 -5.58 -1.39
C PHE A 163 -21.29 -4.07 -1.56
N THR A 164 -20.65 -3.46 -0.60
CA THR A 164 -20.24 -2.05 -0.65
C THR A 164 -18.74 -2.00 -0.92
N ARG A 165 -18.32 -1.16 -1.88
CA ARG A 165 -16.94 -0.97 -2.22
C ARG A 165 -16.57 0.51 -2.24
N PHE A 166 -15.61 0.89 -1.42
CA PHE A 166 -14.97 2.21 -1.47
C PHE A 166 -13.52 2.09 -1.90
N THR A 167 -13.09 3.00 -2.76
CA THR A 167 -11.76 3.02 -3.35
C THR A 167 -11.02 4.26 -2.94
N PHE A 168 -9.83 4.08 -2.35
CA PHE A 168 -8.85 5.12 -2.09
C PHE A 168 -7.75 5.02 -3.12
N THR A 169 -7.40 6.15 -3.72
CA THR A 169 -6.22 6.26 -4.58
C THR A 169 -5.21 7.17 -3.91
N PHE A 170 -3.97 6.73 -3.79
CA PHE A 170 -2.90 7.48 -3.16
C PHE A 170 -1.55 7.14 -3.77
N GLU A 171 -0.56 7.94 -3.46
CA GLU A 171 0.78 7.82 -4.00
C GLU A 171 1.81 7.82 -2.88
N ILE A 172 2.85 7.02 -3.05
CA ILE A 172 4.05 7.10 -2.23
C ILE A 172 5.07 7.92 -3.01
N ASN A 173 5.38 9.09 -2.47
CA ASN A 173 6.37 10.00 -3.01
C ASN A 173 7.72 9.79 -2.34
N ASP A 174 8.78 10.19 -3.05
CA ASP A 174 10.17 10.04 -2.60
C ASP A 174 10.57 8.59 -2.30
N ALA A 175 10.00 7.63 -3.05
CA ALA A 175 10.46 6.24 -3.05
C ALA A 175 11.75 6.09 -3.90
N TYR A 176 12.58 5.05 -3.63
CA TYR A 176 13.86 4.82 -4.31
C TYR A 176 14.01 3.41 -4.86
#